data_6a66a58a2ec0bf613eb71b2ff47d86ef
#
_entry.id   6a66a58a2ec0bf613eb71b2ff47d86ef
#
_cell.length_a   1.000
_cell.length_b   1.000
_cell.length_c   1.000
_cell.angle_alpha   90.00
_cell.angle_beta   90.00
_cell.angle_gamma   90.00
#
_symmetry.space_group_name_H-M   'P 1'
#
loop_
_entity.id
_entity.type
_entity.pdbx_description
1 polymer ?
#
loop_
_entity_poly.entity_id
_entity_poly.type
_entity_poly.pdbx_seq_one_letter_code
_entity_poly.pdbx_strand_id
1 'polypeptide(L)'
;MSIETLRQTFPDYAKDTKLNLSKVVTEEGAEGLNQNQIYGIALASALATKQPELIAAVSAEVETTLSEAEVTASKAAAAIMGMNNVYYRFAHLVSDKDYLTMPANLRMNVIGNPGIEKVDFELMSLAVSAINGCGMCIDAHVREVAKAGVTKQGIQSSVRIASVIAAAAQVIEIEATTNPSANALRAAS
;
A
#
# COMPACT_ATOMS: atom_id res chain seq x y z
N MET A 1 3.03 -8.62 16.78
CA MET A 1 1.63 -9.04 16.49
C MET A 1 1.54 -9.33 15.00
N SER A 2 1.03 -10.49 14.59
CA SER A 2 0.87 -10.85 13.17
C SER A 2 -0.42 -10.25 12.59
N ILE A 3 -0.54 -10.27 11.24
CA ILE A 3 -1.81 -9.91 10.56
C ILE A 3 -2.95 -10.80 11.05
N GLU A 4 -2.69 -12.11 11.29
CA GLU A 4 -3.69 -13.05 11.80
C GLU A 4 -4.20 -12.62 13.18
N THR A 5 -3.29 -12.29 14.11
CA THR A 5 -3.67 -11.82 15.45
C THR A 5 -4.46 -10.51 15.38
N LEU A 6 -4.00 -9.57 14.55
CA LEU A 6 -4.64 -8.26 14.37
C LEU A 6 -6.08 -8.42 13.86
N ARG A 7 -6.29 -9.19 12.79
CA ARG A 7 -7.63 -9.34 12.19
C ARG A 7 -8.65 -10.02 13.13
N GLN A 8 -8.19 -10.86 14.08
CA GLN A 8 -9.09 -11.47 15.08
C GLN A 8 -9.68 -10.43 16.05
N THR A 9 -9.07 -9.26 16.17
CA THR A 9 -9.60 -8.17 17.00
C THR A 9 -10.70 -7.37 16.31
N PHE A 10 -10.94 -7.58 15.01
CA PHE A 10 -11.95 -6.83 14.26
C PHE A 10 -13.37 -7.23 14.69
N PRO A 11 -14.23 -6.24 14.97
CA PRO A 11 -15.61 -6.47 15.39
C PRO A 11 -16.50 -6.98 14.25
N ASP A 12 -17.71 -7.42 14.60
CA ASP A 12 -18.63 -8.05 13.63
C ASP A 12 -19.00 -7.15 12.44
N TYR A 13 -19.10 -5.84 12.62
CA TYR A 13 -19.39 -4.93 11.51
C TYR A 13 -18.25 -4.92 10.47
N ALA A 14 -17.04 -5.31 10.84
CA ALA A 14 -15.86 -5.38 9.97
C ALA A 14 -15.55 -6.82 9.49
N LYS A 15 -16.52 -7.74 9.58
CA LYS A 15 -16.35 -9.15 9.21
C LYS A 15 -15.82 -9.32 7.78
N ASP A 16 -16.30 -8.55 6.83
CA ASP A 16 -15.84 -8.64 5.44
C ASP A 16 -14.38 -8.19 5.29
N THR A 17 -13.99 -7.11 5.98
CA THR A 17 -12.58 -6.65 6.01
C THR A 17 -11.68 -7.71 6.65
N LYS A 18 -12.12 -8.32 7.76
CA LYS A 18 -11.42 -9.44 8.44
C LYS A 18 -11.16 -10.61 7.51
N LEU A 19 -12.16 -11.04 6.73
CA LEU A 19 -12.06 -12.16 5.80
C LEU A 19 -11.19 -11.80 4.58
N ASN A 20 -11.37 -10.60 4.04
CA ASN A 20 -10.57 -10.13 2.91
C ASN A 20 -9.09 -9.99 3.27
N LEU A 21 -8.77 -9.49 4.48
CA LEU A 21 -7.39 -9.28 4.91
C LEU A 21 -6.59 -10.59 4.95
N SER A 22 -7.19 -11.70 5.39
CA SER A 22 -6.51 -13.00 5.38
C SER A 22 -6.29 -13.55 3.97
N LYS A 23 -7.15 -13.19 3.01
CA LYS A 23 -7.10 -13.72 1.66
C LYS A 23 -6.15 -12.94 0.76
N VAL A 24 -6.16 -11.62 0.79
CA VAL A 24 -5.37 -10.79 -0.16
C VAL A 24 -3.86 -10.88 0.06
N VAL A 25 -3.38 -11.40 1.18
CA VAL A 25 -1.95 -11.57 1.48
C VAL A 25 -1.41 -12.94 1.09
N THR A 26 -2.18 -13.74 0.32
CA THR A 26 -1.81 -15.07 -0.18
C THR A 26 -1.78 -15.08 -1.71
N GLU A 27 -0.96 -15.94 -2.31
CA GLU A 27 -0.89 -16.11 -3.77
C GLU A 27 -2.24 -16.53 -4.37
N GLU A 28 -3.02 -17.38 -3.68
CA GLU A 28 -4.37 -17.74 -4.10
C GLU A 28 -5.31 -16.52 -4.15
N GLY A 29 -5.19 -15.62 -3.18
CA GLY A 29 -6.04 -14.42 -3.09
C GLY A 29 -5.56 -13.25 -3.93
N ALA A 30 -4.29 -13.27 -4.40
CA ALA A 30 -3.65 -12.23 -5.18
C ALA A 30 -3.07 -12.79 -6.49
N GLU A 31 -3.92 -13.42 -7.29
CA GLU A 31 -3.55 -14.04 -8.57
C GLU A 31 -2.71 -13.10 -9.45
N GLY A 32 -1.67 -13.65 -10.07
CA GLY A 32 -0.75 -12.95 -10.96
C GLY A 32 0.40 -12.22 -10.26
N LEU A 33 0.54 -12.39 -8.94
CA LEU A 33 1.64 -11.89 -8.13
C LEU A 33 2.30 -13.03 -7.35
N ASN A 34 3.62 -12.95 -7.14
CA ASN A 34 4.33 -13.85 -6.22
C ASN A 34 4.31 -13.31 -4.79
N GLN A 35 4.72 -14.14 -3.81
CA GLN A 35 4.62 -13.79 -2.39
C GLN A 35 5.44 -12.55 -2.01
N ASN A 36 6.62 -12.35 -2.61
CA ASN A 36 7.44 -11.15 -2.35
C ASN A 36 6.74 -9.87 -2.84
N GLN A 37 6.13 -9.93 -4.04
CA GLN A 37 5.34 -8.82 -4.57
C GLN A 37 4.14 -8.51 -3.68
N ILE A 38 3.39 -9.53 -3.25
CA ILE A 38 2.25 -9.39 -2.35
C ILE A 38 2.66 -8.70 -1.05
N TYR A 39 3.74 -9.16 -0.43
CA TYR A 39 4.22 -8.63 0.84
C TYR A 39 4.82 -7.22 0.71
N GLY A 40 5.57 -6.94 -0.36
CA GLY A 40 6.06 -5.59 -0.64
C GLY A 40 4.93 -4.59 -0.85
N ILE A 41 3.90 -4.97 -1.61
CA ILE A 41 2.69 -4.17 -1.82
C ILE A 41 1.94 -3.95 -0.50
N ALA A 42 1.76 -5.01 0.31
CA ALA A 42 1.08 -4.91 1.60
C ALA A 42 1.83 -3.97 2.56
N LEU A 43 3.17 -4.08 2.64
CA LEU A 43 3.99 -3.21 3.47
C LEU A 43 3.95 -1.75 3.01
N ALA A 44 4.13 -1.48 1.71
CA ALA A 44 4.03 -0.12 1.17
C ALA A 44 2.64 0.49 1.42
N SER A 45 1.58 -0.31 1.26
CA SER A 45 0.20 0.09 1.53
C SER A 45 -0.02 0.40 3.02
N ALA A 46 0.45 -0.45 3.92
CA ALA A 46 0.34 -0.22 5.37
C ALA A 46 1.05 1.08 5.79
N LEU A 47 2.27 1.30 5.28
CA LEU A 47 3.03 2.53 5.52
C LEU A 47 2.29 3.77 5.01
N ALA A 48 1.62 3.67 3.85
CA ALA A 48 0.83 4.77 3.30
C ALA A 48 -0.39 5.14 4.15
N THR A 49 -0.97 4.19 4.90
CA THR A 49 -2.09 4.46 5.83
C THR A 49 -1.67 5.22 7.07
N LYS A 50 -0.39 5.16 7.45
CA LYS A 50 0.19 5.76 8.68
C LYS A 50 -0.39 5.20 9.98
N GLN A 51 -1.10 4.06 9.95
CA GLN A 51 -1.69 3.44 11.12
C GLN A 51 -0.65 2.52 11.82
N PRO A 52 -0.16 2.86 13.04
CA PRO A 52 1.02 2.21 13.64
C PRO A 52 0.82 0.71 13.92
N GLU A 53 -0.35 0.32 14.41
CA GLU A 53 -0.66 -1.07 14.76
C GLU A 53 -0.67 -1.98 13.53
N LEU A 54 -1.27 -1.48 12.42
CA LEU A 54 -1.27 -2.19 11.14
C LEU A 54 0.14 -2.29 10.55
N ILE A 55 0.93 -1.20 10.60
CA ILE A 55 2.32 -1.19 10.13
C ILE A 55 3.13 -2.23 10.90
N ALA A 56 3.00 -2.29 12.22
CA ALA A 56 3.69 -3.27 13.05
C ALA A 56 3.30 -4.71 12.71
N ALA A 57 2.00 -4.98 12.51
CA ALA A 57 1.50 -6.30 12.16
C ALA A 57 1.99 -6.76 10.78
N VAL A 58 1.91 -5.90 9.77
CA VAL A 58 2.41 -6.20 8.42
C VAL A 58 3.92 -6.35 8.42
N SER A 59 4.67 -5.49 9.14
CA SER A 59 6.14 -5.60 9.23
C SER A 59 6.57 -6.94 9.83
N ALA A 60 5.90 -7.41 10.89
CA ALA A 60 6.18 -8.71 11.48
C ALA A 60 5.87 -9.88 10.54
N GLU A 61 4.81 -9.77 9.73
CA GLU A 61 4.42 -10.80 8.75
C GLU A 61 5.46 -10.97 7.64
N VAL A 62 6.05 -9.87 7.17
CA VAL A 62 6.96 -9.89 6.02
C VAL A 62 8.43 -10.13 6.40
N GLU A 63 8.78 -10.08 7.68
CA GLU A 63 10.16 -10.09 8.21
C GLU A 63 10.98 -11.29 7.73
N THR A 64 10.36 -12.47 7.60
CA THR A 64 11.04 -13.70 7.20
C THR A 64 11.07 -13.92 5.68
N THR A 65 10.36 -13.10 4.91
CA THR A 65 10.20 -13.29 3.46
C THR A 65 10.89 -12.19 2.67
N LEU A 66 10.69 -10.91 3.06
CA LEU A 66 11.30 -9.80 2.35
C LEU A 66 12.76 -9.58 2.80
N SER A 67 13.63 -9.34 1.83
CA SER A 67 14.98 -8.86 2.07
C SER A 67 14.97 -7.42 2.62
N GLU A 68 16.08 -7.00 3.22
CA GLU A 68 16.26 -5.60 3.68
C GLU A 68 16.11 -4.59 2.54
N ALA A 69 16.51 -4.94 1.32
CA ALA A 69 16.35 -4.11 0.13
C ALA A 69 14.87 -3.93 -0.23
N GLU A 70 14.07 -5.00 -0.21
CA GLU A 70 12.63 -4.95 -0.50
C GLU A 70 11.85 -4.17 0.58
N VAL A 71 12.20 -4.34 1.86
CA VAL A 71 11.63 -3.53 2.96
C VAL A 71 11.99 -2.05 2.77
N THR A 72 13.22 -1.74 2.42
CA THR A 72 13.66 -0.36 2.16
C THR A 72 12.94 0.24 0.95
N ALA A 73 12.76 -0.53 -0.12
CA ALA A 73 12.03 -0.12 -1.31
C ALA A 73 10.54 0.13 -1.01
N SER A 74 9.90 -0.69 -0.16
CA SER A 74 8.52 -0.47 0.30
C SER A 74 8.37 0.86 1.04
N LYS A 75 9.31 1.19 1.94
CA LYS A 75 9.37 2.49 2.63
C LYS A 75 9.57 3.64 1.64
N ALA A 76 10.49 3.46 0.68
CA ALA A 76 10.77 4.46 -0.34
C ALA A 76 9.55 4.71 -1.25
N ALA A 77 8.83 3.66 -1.67
CA ALA A 77 7.60 3.78 -2.45
C ALA A 77 6.52 4.58 -1.68
N ALA A 78 6.28 4.23 -0.42
CA ALA A 78 5.33 4.96 0.43
C ALA A 78 5.70 6.44 0.58
N ALA A 79 6.98 6.74 0.83
CA ALA A 79 7.45 8.11 1.03
C ALA A 79 7.40 8.95 -0.26
N ILE A 80 7.93 8.41 -1.39
CA ILE A 80 7.99 9.17 -2.63
C ILE A 80 6.60 9.38 -3.24
N MET A 81 5.71 8.39 -3.14
CA MET A 81 4.32 8.54 -3.59
C MET A 81 3.53 9.48 -2.67
N GLY A 82 3.87 9.58 -1.38
CA GLY A 82 3.33 10.61 -0.49
C GLY A 82 3.52 12.04 -1.04
N MET A 83 4.68 12.32 -1.65
CA MET A 83 4.97 13.60 -2.31
C MET A 83 4.32 13.66 -3.71
N ASN A 84 4.60 12.68 -4.57
CA ASN A 84 4.18 12.68 -5.97
C ASN A 84 2.67 12.71 -6.13
N ASN A 85 1.95 11.93 -5.33
CA ASN A 85 0.50 11.85 -5.44
C ASN A 85 -0.19 13.17 -5.08
N VAL A 86 0.38 13.97 -4.17
CA VAL A 86 -0.13 15.31 -3.88
C VAL A 86 0.10 16.23 -5.07
N TYR A 87 1.33 16.31 -5.58
CA TYR A 87 1.69 17.22 -6.66
C TYR A 87 0.97 16.90 -7.98
N TYR A 88 1.04 15.64 -8.43
CA TYR A 88 0.46 15.26 -9.73
C TYR A 88 -1.08 15.17 -9.68
N ARG A 89 -1.68 14.89 -8.53
CA ARG A 89 -3.13 15.03 -8.35
C ARG A 89 -3.56 16.50 -8.50
N PHE A 90 -2.83 17.43 -7.90
CA PHE A 90 -3.08 18.86 -8.10
C PHE A 90 -2.96 19.24 -9.59
N ALA A 91 -1.82 18.94 -10.23
CA ALA A 91 -1.58 19.30 -11.62
C ALA A 91 -2.64 18.73 -12.59
N HIS A 92 -3.17 17.53 -12.29
CA HIS A 92 -4.24 16.89 -13.09
C HIS A 92 -5.62 17.52 -12.86
N LEU A 93 -5.96 17.83 -11.61
CA LEU A 93 -7.31 18.30 -11.23
C LEU A 93 -7.52 19.79 -11.40
N VAL A 94 -6.47 20.61 -11.34
CA VAL A 94 -6.56 22.05 -11.53
C VAL A 94 -7.07 22.38 -12.93
N SER A 95 -7.95 23.38 -13.04
CA SER A 95 -8.56 23.77 -14.32
C SER A 95 -7.53 24.34 -15.31
N ASP A 96 -6.54 25.08 -14.81
CA ASP A 96 -5.46 25.65 -15.59
C ASP A 96 -4.44 24.55 -15.97
N LYS A 97 -4.37 24.22 -17.25
CA LYS A 97 -3.53 23.15 -17.79
C LYS A 97 -2.06 23.53 -17.97
N ASP A 98 -1.69 24.79 -17.79
CA ASP A 98 -0.29 25.22 -17.83
C ASP A 98 0.54 24.52 -16.75
N TYR A 99 -0.06 24.20 -15.59
CA TYR A 99 0.60 23.44 -14.51
C TYR A 99 1.08 22.04 -14.92
N LEU A 100 0.47 21.41 -15.92
CA LEU A 100 0.91 20.12 -16.45
C LEU A 100 2.21 20.20 -17.25
N THR A 101 2.51 21.38 -17.81
CA THR A 101 3.69 21.63 -18.66
C THR A 101 4.86 22.23 -17.88
N MET A 102 4.61 22.76 -16.69
CA MET A 102 5.64 23.34 -15.83
C MET A 102 6.52 22.24 -15.21
N PRO A 103 7.85 22.46 -15.12
CA PRO A 103 8.75 21.54 -14.44
C PRO A 103 8.36 21.37 -12.98
N ALA A 104 8.21 20.12 -12.52
CA ALA A 104 7.85 19.83 -11.13
C ALA A 104 8.92 20.30 -10.13
N ASN A 105 10.19 20.35 -10.54
CA ASN A 105 11.36 20.69 -9.71
C ASN A 105 11.46 19.83 -8.41
N LEU A 106 10.98 18.59 -8.47
CA LEU A 106 11.01 17.61 -7.39
C LEU A 106 12.01 16.50 -7.72
N ARG A 107 12.81 16.09 -6.71
CA ARG A 107 13.74 14.97 -6.87
C ARG A 107 13.01 13.64 -6.70
N MET A 108 13.15 12.74 -7.68
CA MET A 108 12.48 11.44 -7.73
C MET A 108 13.44 10.32 -8.14
N ASN A 109 14.73 10.44 -7.79
CA ASN A 109 15.78 9.54 -8.25
C ASN A 109 15.56 8.08 -7.85
N VAL A 110 14.91 7.84 -6.69
CA VAL A 110 14.60 6.49 -6.20
C VAL A 110 13.68 5.71 -7.15
N ILE A 111 12.85 6.37 -7.94
CA ILE A 111 11.99 5.70 -8.94
C ILE A 111 12.84 5.08 -10.07
N GLY A 112 13.95 5.73 -10.43
CA GLY A 112 14.86 5.23 -11.47
C GLY A 112 15.82 4.13 -10.99
N ASN A 113 16.10 4.09 -9.67
CA ASN A 113 17.00 3.09 -9.07
C ASN A 113 16.51 2.74 -7.65
N PRO A 114 15.48 1.90 -7.52
CA PRO A 114 14.87 1.56 -6.24
C PRO A 114 15.66 0.54 -5.40
N GLY A 115 16.73 -0.06 -5.93
CA GLY A 115 17.53 -1.09 -5.25
C GLY A 115 16.94 -2.50 -5.31
N ILE A 116 15.82 -2.68 -6.00
CA ILE A 116 15.14 -3.95 -6.28
C ILE A 116 14.70 -3.98 -7.76
N GLU A 117 14.07 -5.07 -8.20
CA GLU A 117 13.45 -5.11 -9.53
C GLU A 117 12.44 -3.96 -9.69
N LYS A 118 12.59 -3.24 -10.80
CA LYS A 118 11.79 -2.03 -11.05
C LYS A 118 10.29 -2.33 -11.06
N VAL A 119 9.87 -3.46 -11.61
CA VAL A 119 8.46 -3.86 -11.67
C VAL A 119 7.84 -3.99 -10.27
N ASP A 120 8.59 -4.49 -9.30
CA ASP A 120 8.09 -4.67 -7.93
C ASP A 120 7.91 -3.31 -7.25
N PHE A 121 8.85 -2.38 -7.45
CA PHE A 121 8.72 -1.01 -6.97
C PHE A 121 7.54 -0.27 -7.62
N GLU A 122 7.30 -0.48 -8.91
CA GLU A 122 6.16 0.10 -9.63
C GLU A 122 4.81 -0.45 -9.12
N LEU A 123 4.72 -1.75 -8.77
CA LEU A 123 3.55 -2.35 -8.14
C LEU A 123 3.27 -1.74 -6.75
N MET A 124 4.30 -1.56 -5.93
CA MET A 124 4.18 -0.87 -4.63
C MET A 124 3.71 0.59 -4.81
N SER A 125 4.28 1.29 -5.78
CA SER A 125 3.95 2.68 -6.10
C SER A 125 2.53 2.82 -6.64
N LEU A 126 2.05 1.86 -7.44
CA LEU A 126 0.66 1.76 -7.90
C LEU A 126 -0.30 1.65 -6.70
N ALA A 127 -0.01 0.73 -5.78
CA ALA A 127 -0.83 0.49 -4.59
C ALA A 127 -0.96 1.76 -3.73
N VAL A 128 0.16 2.43 -3.44
CA VAL A 128 0.17 3.70 -2.69
C VAL A 128 -0.58 4.81 -3.44
N SER A 129 -0.40 4.87 -4.77
CA SER A 129 -1.10 5.87 -5.60
C SER A 129 -2.61 5.65 -5.63
N ALA A 130 -3.05 4.39 -5.55
CA ALA A 130 -4.48 4.05 -5.44
C ALA A 130 -5.05 4.51 -4.09
N ILE A 131 -4.35 4.25 -2.96
CA ILE A 131 -4.75 4.73 -1.63
C ILE A 131 -4.88 6.25 -1.60
N ASN A 132 -3.91 6.95 -2.19
CA ASN A 132 -3.87 8.42 -2.20
C ASN A 132 -4.78 9.05 -3.27
N GLY A 133 -5.41 8.26 -4.17
CA GLY A 133 -6.36 8.75 -5.17
C GLY A 133 -5.74 9.63 -6.26
N CYS A 134 -4.51 9.34 -6.70
CA CYS A 134 -3.85 10.06 -7.78
C CYS A 134 -4.05 9.35 -9.13
N GLY A 135 -5.11 9.69 -9.87
CA GLY A 135 -5.44 9.06 -11.16
C GLY A 135 -4.28 9.09 -12.16
N MET A 136 -3.62 10.23 -12.31
CA MET A 136 -2.46 10.38 -13.21
C MET A 136 -1.29 9.45 -12.81
N CYS A 137 -1.05 9.29 -11.50
CA CYS A 137 0.00 8.41 -11.00
C CYS A 137 -0.39 6.94 -11.22
N ILE A 138 -1.66 6.58 -10.96
CA ILE A 138 -2.19 5.24 -11.22
C ILE A 138 -1.97 4.86 -12.69
N ASP A 139 -2.37 5.71 -13.63
CA ASP A 139 -2.19 5.47 -15.06
C ASP A 139 -0.73 5.28 -15.45
N ALA A 140 0.18 6.08 -14.86
CA ALA A 140 1.61 5.96 -15.12
C ALA A 140 2.16 4.60 -14.65
N HIS A 141 1.88 4.21 -13.40
CA HIS A 141 2.35 2.93 -12.86
C HIS A 141 1.70 1.73 -13.55
N VAL A 142 0.40 1.78 -13.87
CA VAL A 142 -0.28 0.71 -14.64
C VAL A 142 0.40 0.49 -16.00
N ARG A 143 0.78 1.56 -16.72
CA ARG A 143 1.53 1.43 -17.98
C ARG A 143 2.89 0.76 -17.80
N GLU A 144 3.64 1.14 -16.77
CA GLU A 144 4.97 0.57 -16.52
C GLU A 144 4.90 -0.91 -16.14
N VAL A 145 4.00 -1.30 -15.23
CA VAL A 145 3.87 -2.70 -14.83
C VAL A 145 3.31 -3.58 -15.96
N ALA A 146 2.38 -3.06 -16.76
CA ALA A 146 1.85 -3.78 -17.93
C ALA A 146 2.94 -3.98 -19.00
N LYS A 147 3.77 -2.95 -19.26
CA LYS A 147 4.92 -3.04 -20.16
C LYS A 147 5.96 -4.06 -19.68
N ALA A 148 6.11 -4.22 -18.37
CA ALA A 148 6.98 -5.23 -17.76
C ALA A 148 6.37 -6.65 -17.79
N GLY A 149 5.16 -6.84 -18.31
CA GLY A 149 4.51 -8.13 -18.49
C GLY A 149 3.60 -8.55 -17.33
N VAL A 150 3.33 -7.70 -16.35
CA VAL A 150 2.35 -8.01 -15.30
C VAL A 150 0.95 -8.11 -15.90
N THR A 151 0.25 -9.21 -15.60
CA THR A 151 -1.09 -9.45 -16.10
C THR A 151 -2.11 -8.45 -15.53
N LYS A 152 -3.26 -8.31 -16.18
CA LYS A 152 -4.37 -7.50 -15.66
C LYS A 152 -4.83 -7.99 -14.29
N GLN A 153 -4.79 -9.30 -14.04
CA GLN A 153 -5.09 -9.91 -12.75
C GLN A 153 -4.07 -9.46 -11.69
N GLY A 154 -2.77 -9.51 -11.98
CA GLY A 154 -1.72 -9.06 -11.06
C GLY A 154 -1.83 -7.57 -10.73
N ILE A 155 -2.10 -6.73 -11.74
CA ILE A 155 -2.34 -5.29 -11.55
C ILE A 155 -3.57 -5.07 -10.64
N GLN A 156 -4.67 -5.76 -10.91
CA GLN A 156 -5.88 -5.68 -10.08
C GLN A 156 -5.63 -6.19 -8.67
N SER A 157 -4.85 -7.26 -8.50
CA SER A 157 -4.47 -7.82 -7.21
C SER A 157 -3.68 -6.81 -6.37
N SER A 158 -2.74 -6.07 -6.97
CA SER A 158 -2.02 -4.99 -6.27
C SER A 158 -2.98 -3.94 -5.68
N VAL A 159 -3.94 -3.47 -6.46
CA VAL A 159 -4.92 -2.48 -6.00
C VAL A 159 -5.89 -3.09 -4.97
N ARG A 160 -6.23 -4.38 -5.10
CA ARG A 160 -7.07 -5.10 -4.14
C ARG A 160 -6.40 -5.22 -2.77
N ILE A 161 -5.09 -5.55 -2.74
CA ILE A 161 -4.29 -5.54 -1.51
C ILE A 161 -4.34 -4.15 -0.87
N ALA A 162 -4.05 -3.10 -1.63
CA ALA A 162 -4.08 -1.73 -1.15
C ALA A 162 -5.44 -1.35 -0.55
N SER A 163 -6.53 -1.72 -1.20
CA SER A 163 -7.90 -1.42 -0.76
C SER A 163 -8.23 -2.09 0.57
N VAL A 164 -7.85 -3.35 0.73
CA VAL A 164 -8.12 -4.11 1.97
C VAL A 164 -7.24 -3.62 3.12
N ILE A 165 -5.97 -3.33 2.87
CA ILE A 165 -5.04 -2.75 3.85
C ILE A 165 -5.55 -1.38 4.32
N ALA A 166 -6.03 -0.53 3.41
CA ALA A 166 -6.61 0.77 3.76
C ALA A 166 -7.89 0.61 4.60
N ALA A 167 -8.76 -0.34 4.25
CA ALA A 167 -9.96 -0.66 5.04
C ALA A 167 -9.61 -1.19 6.44
N ALA A 168 -8.57 -2.03 6.56
CA ALA A 168 -8.10 -2.52 7.86
C ALA A 168 -7.60 -1.38 8.76
N ALA A 169 -6.83 -0.43 8.20
CA ALA A 169 -6.41 0.77 8.93
C ALA A 169 -7.61 1.58 9.42
N GLN A 170 -8.64 1.74 8.58
CA GLN A 170 -9.86 2.47 8.95
C GLN A 170 -10.61 1.78 10.11
N VAL A 171 -10.69 0.44 10.11
CA VAL A 171 -11.31 -0.31 11.22
C VAL A 171 -10.56 -0.06 12.53
N ILE A 172 -9.22 -0.12 12.50
CA ILE A 172 -8.40 0.13 13.69
C ILE A 172 -8.63 1.54 14.24
N GLU A 173 -8.67 2.55 13.36
CA GLU A 173 -8.92 3.95 13.76
C GLU A 173 -10.33 4.16 14.32
N ILE A 174 -11.35 3.51 13.75
CA ILE A 174 -12.71 3.55 14.28
C ILE A 174 -12.73 2.99 15.71
N GLU A 175 -12.15 1.80 15.93
CA GLU A 175 -12.12 1.18 17.25
C GLU A 175 -11.27 1.99 18.25
N ALA A 176 -10.15 2.55 17.82
CA ALA A 176 -9.32 3.42 18.65
C ALA A 176 -10.08 4.65 19.15
N THR A 177 -10.93 5.22 18.29
CA THR A 177 -11.67 6.45 18.57
C THR A 177 -12.96 6.18 19.35
N THR A 178 -13.67 5.09 19.04
CA THR A 178 -15.00 4.82 19.61
C THR A 178 -14.96 3.92 20.85
N ASN A 179 -13.89 3.12 21.03
CA ASN A 179 -13.69 2.18 22.13
C ASN A 179 -12.31 2.34 22.82
N PRO A 180 -11.99 3.49 23.42
CA PRO A 180 -10.66 3.76 23.96
C PRO A 180 -10.25 2.83 25.13
N SER A 181 -11.21 2.24 25.86
CA SER A 181 -10.94 1.26 26.92
C SER A 181 -10.46 -0.10 26.37
N ALA A 182 -10.93 -0.53 25.20
CA ALA A 182 -10.44 -1.74 24.53
C ALA A 182 -9.00 -1.58 24.03
N ASN A 183 -8.61 -0.37 23.63
CA ASN A 183 -7.24 -0.03 23.19
C ASN A 183 -6.22 -0.08 24.33
N ALA A 184 -6.58 0.37 25.52
CA ALA A 184 -5.71 0.29 26.70
C ALA A 184 -5.35 -1.16 27.08
N LEU A 185 -6.29 -2.09 26.88
CA LEU A 185 -6.06 -3.52 27.09
C LEU A 185 -5.17 -4.16 26.01
N ARG A 186 -5.25 -3.71 24.75
CA ARG A 186 -4.40 -4.17 23.64
C ARG A 186 -2.94 -3.72 23.77
N ALA A 187 -2.73 -2.51 24.29
CA ALA A 187 -1.38 -1.96 24.49
C ALA A 187 -0.64 -2.60 25.68
N ALA A 188 -1.36 -3.30 26.57
CA ALA A 188 -0.82 -3.94 27.77
C ALA A 188 -0.56 -5.45 27.58
N SER A 189 -0.94 -6.06 26.44
CA SER A 189 -0.72 -7.47 26.07
C SER A 189 0.38 -7.63 25.03
#